data_74a7aa61d93eedd152f8336c0a51ba70
#
_entry.id   74a7aa61d93eedd152f8336c0a51ba70
#
_cell.length_a   1.000
_cell.length_b   1.000
_cell.length_c   1.000
_cell.angle_alpha   90.00
_cell.angle_beta   90.00
_cell.angle_gamma   90.00
#
_symmetry.space_group_name_H-M   'P 1'
#
loop_
_entity.id
_entity.type
_entity.pdbx_description
1 polymer ?
#
loop_
_entity_poly.entity_id
_entity_poly.type
_entity_poly.pdbx_seq_one_letter_code
_entity_poly.pdbx_strand_id
1 'polypeptide(L)' 'MPGVDYRYELRRGDEVVATGHLSREQPLGVGDRIEIGGQSGIVRAIQPLLGEHELRLVVQLVRDRG' A
#
# COMPACT_ATOMS: atom_id res chain seq x y z
N MET A 1 -10.80 -17.38 6.05
CA MET A 1 -10.87 -16.22 6.94
C MET A 1 -10.72 -14.96 6.17
N PRO A 2 -11.57 -14.02 6.44
CA PRO A 2 -11.47 -12.77 5.72
C PRO A 2 -10.24 -12.01 6.15
N GLY A 3 -9.52 -11.56 5.18
CA GLY A 3 -8.47 -10.60 5.39
C GLY A 3 -8.94 -9.25 4.90
N VAL A 4 -8.03 -8.33 4.86
CA VAL A 4 -8.29 -7.00 4.30
C VAL A 4 -7.65 -6.96 2.94
N ASP A 5 -8.43 -6.61 1.94
CA ASP A 5 -7.94 -6.50 0.57
C ASP A 5 -7.61 -5.07 0.27
N TYR A 6 -6.46 -4.86 -0.34
CA TYR A 6 -5.98 -3.53 -0.67
C TYR A 6 -5.66 -3.45 -2.14
N ARG A 7 -5.97 -2.29 -2.72
CA ARG A 7 -5.47 -1.92 -4.03
C ARG A 7 -4.37 -0.89 -3.79
N TYR A 8 -3.13 -1.27 -4.02
CA TYR A 8 -2.02 -0.40 -3.65
C TYR A 8 -1.55 0.44 -4.81
N GLU A 9 -1.02 1.61 -4.47
CA GLU A 9 -0.28 2.48 -5.36
C GLU A 9 1.09 2.69 -4.74
N LEU A 10 2.13 2.32 -5.47
CA LEU A 10 3.48 2.62 -5.04
C LEU A 10 3.89 3.94 -5.67
N ARG A 11 4.32 4.85 -4.84
CA ARG A 11 4.72 6.17 -5.31
C ARG A 11 6.17 6.45 -4.99
N ARG A 12 6.81 7.13 -5.91
CA ARG A 12 8.14 7.68 -5.69
C ARG A 12 8.01 9.17 -5.87
N GLY A 13 8.09 9.91 -4.75
CA GLY A 13 7.74 11.31 -4.80
C GLY A 13 6.26 11.46 -5.16
N ASP A 14 6.00 12.20 -6.21
CA ASP A 14 4.62 12.43 -6.66
C ASP A 14 4.18 11.46 -7.76
N GLU A 15 5.05 10.55 -8.14
CA GLU A 15 4.80 9.72 -9.31
C GLU A 15 4.37 8.33 -8.88
N VAL A 16 3.28 7.84 -9.48
CA VAL A 16 2.86 6.47 -9.26
C VAL A 16 3.70 5.58 -10.17
N VAL A 17 4.47 4.69 -9.55
CA VAL A 17 5.38 3.83 -10.30
C VAL A 17 4.84 2.42 -10.48
N ALA A 18 3.87 2.01 -9.67
CA ALA A 18 3.28 0.69 -9.79
C ALA A 18 1.97 0.64 -9.04
N THR A 19 1.10 -0.26 -9.46
CA THR A 19 -0.17 -0.53 -8.77
C THR A 19 -0.38 -2.03 -8.74
N GLY A 20 -1.25 -2.47 -7.85
CA GLY A 20 -1.57 -3.88 -7.76
C GLY A 20 -2.52 -4.14 -6.61
N HIS A 21 -2.65 -5.40 -6.27
CA HIS A 21 -3.56 -5.84 -5.21
C HIS A 21 -2.79 -6.67 -4.21
N LEU A 22 -3.19 -6.56 -2.95
CA LEU A 22 -2.66 -7.45 -1.92
C LEU A 22 -3.71 -7.68 -0.86
N SER A 23 -3.51 -8.75 -0.08
CA SER A 23 -4.39 -9.07 1.04
C SER A 23 -3.55 -9.27 2.27
N ARG A 24 -4.07 -8.83 3.40
CA ARG A 24 -3.41 -8.99 4.69
C ARG A 24 -4.40 -9.51 5.70
N GLU A 25 -3.92 -10.38 6.58
CA GLU A 25 -4.77 -10.86 7.66
C GLU A 25 -5.07 -9.78 8.68
N GLN A 26 -4.13 -8.90 8.90
CA GLN A 26 -4.29 -7.80 9.83
C GLN A 26 -4.29 -6.49 9.06
N PRO A 27 -5.15 -5.55 9.47
CA PRO A 27 -5.18 -4.28 8.78
C PRO A 27 -3.88 -3.52 8.94
N LEU A 28 -3.53 -2.82 7.86
CA LEU A 28 -2.38 -1.93 7.89
C LEU A 28 -2.80 -0.57 8.44
N GLY A 29 -1.84 0.16 8.97
CA GLY A 29 -2.08 1.51 9.45
C GLY A 29 -1.18 2.51 8.75
N VAL A 30 -1.61 3.75 8.74
CA VAL A 30 -0.80 4.83 8.21
C VAL A 30 0.47 4.93 9.03
N GLY A 31 1.62 4.98 8.34
CA GLY A 31 2.91 4.98 8.99
C GLY A 31 3.57 3.63 9.06
N ASP A 32 2.84 2.56 8.76
CA ASP A 32 3.42 1.23 8.76
C ASP A 32 4.39 1.07 7.61
N ARG A 33 5.42 0.27 7.87
CA ARG A 33 6.39 -0.06 6.84
C ARG A 33 6.03 -1.39 6.21
N ILE A 34 6.03 -1.43 4.91
CA ILE A 34 5.70 -2.68 4.20
C ILE A 34 6.66 -2.88 3.04
N GLU A 35 6.72 -4.12 2.59
CA GLU A 35 7.48 -4.47 1.40
C GLU A 35 6.54 -5.02 0.35
N ILE A 36 6.66 -4.53 -0.87
CA ILE A 36 5.87 -4.99 -2.00
C ILE A 36 6.82 -5.16 -3.17
N GLY A 37 6.90 -6.39 -3.69
CA GLY A 37 7.71 -6.65 -4.86
C GLY A 37 9.18 -6.37 -4.68
N GLY A 38 9.69 -6.58 -3.45
CA GLY A 38 11.09 -6.34 -3.16
C GLY A 38 11.43 -4.89 -2.87
N GLN A 39 10.41 -4.03 -2.81
CA GLN A 39 10.62 -2.62 -2.51
C GLN A 39 9.97 -2.28 -1.19
N SER A 40 10.64 -1.46 -0.41
CA SER A 40 10.15 -1.04 0.90
C SER A 40 9.46 0.31 0.79
N GLY A 41 8.40 0.49 1.56
CA GLY A 41 7.69 1.74 1.57
C GLY A 41 6.97 1.97 2.88
N ILE A 42 6.47 3.18 3.03
CA ILE A 42 5.70 3.60 4.20
C ILE A 42 4.29 3.89 3.75
N VAL A 43 3.31 3.36 4.47
CA VAL A 43 1.91 3.62 4.17
C VAL A 43 1.61 5.07 4.48
N ARG A 44 1.14 5.80 3.46
CA ARG A 44 0.83 7.21 3.59
C ARG A 44 -0.64 7.46 3.77
N ALA A 45 -1.48 6.61 3.18
CA ALA A 45 -2.92 6.80 3.26
C ALA A 45 -3.62 5.48 3.04
N ILE A 46 -4.75 5.31 3.67
CA ILE A 46 -5.64 4.16 3.46
C ILE A 46 -7.03 4.75 3.32
N GLN A 47 -7.65 4.54 2.18
CA GLN A 47 -8.93 5.17 1.86
C GLN A 47 -9.91 4.14 1.34
N PRO A 48 -11.16 4.21 1.78
CA PRO A 48 -12.18 3.31 1.22
C PRO A 48 -12.45 3.68 -0.22
N LEU A 49 -12.71 2.64 -1.04
CA LEU A 49 -13.14 2.83 -2.41
C LEU A 49 -14.63 2.60 -2.48
N LEU A 50 -15.35 3.56 -3.04
CA LEU A 50 -16.79 3.48 -3.11
C LEU A 50 -17.22 2.29 -3.96
N GLY A 51 -18.15 1.50 -3.40
CA GLY A 51 -18.68 0.34 -4.12
C GLY A 51 -17.72 -0.83 -4.21
N GLU A 52 -16.62 -0.80 -3.49
CA GLU A 52 -15.62 -1.84 -3.53
C GLU A 52 -15.40 -2.41 -2.15
N HIS A 53 -14.96 -3.66 -2.11
CA HIS A 53 -14.56 -4.26 -0.84
C HIS A 53 -13.10 -4.00 -0.52
N GLU A 54 -12.39 -3.38 -1.44
CA GLU A 54 -10.98 -3.10 -1.28
C GLU A 54 -10.77 -1.71 -0.74
N LEU A 55 -9.65 -1.54 -0.04
CA LEU A 55 -9.21 -0.23 0.40
C LEU A 55 -8.06 0.23 -0.49
N ARG A 56 -8.04 1.51 -0.78
CA ARG A 56 -6.92 2.08 -1.53
C ARG A 56 -5.77 2.32 -0.57
N LEU A 57 -4.61 1.79 -0.93
CA LEU A 57 -3.43 1.87 -0.09
C LEU A 57 -2.38 2.68 -0.85
N VAL A 58 -2.03 3.82 -0.31
CA VAL A 58 -1.00 4.66 -0.91
C VAL A 58 0.29 4.45 -0.14
N VAL A 59 1.32 3.99 -0.84
CA VAL A 59 2.60 3.66 -0.24
C VAL A 59 3.68 4.51 -0.88
N GLN A 60 4.41 5.24 -0.06
CA GLN A 60 5.53 6.04 -0.51
C GLN A 60 6.79 5.18 -0.41
N LEU A 61 7.42 4.93 -1.54
CA LEU A 61 8.63 4.13 -1.55
C LEU A 61 9.74 4.86 -0.79
N VAL A 62 10.47 4.08 -0.02
CA VAL A 62 11.61 4.60 0.73
C VAL A 62 12.84 4.34 -0.09
N ARG A 63 13.60 5.39 -0.31
CA ARG A 63 14.86 5.24 -1.02
C ARG A 63 15.85 4.56 -0.10
N ASP A 64 16.30 3.42 -0.53
CA ASP A 64 17.27 2.67 0.24
C ASP A 64 18.65 3.08 -0.23
N ARG A 65 19.42 3.58 0.71
CA ARG A 65 20.75 4.04 0.40
C ARG A 65 21.76 2.96 0.67
N GLY A 66 21.47 1.87 0.30
CA GLY A 66 22.27 0.69 0.55
C GLY A 66 23.72 0.87 0.71
#